data_af30a3d60831f6e5f304cd541b16f71c
#
_entry.id   af30a3d60831f6e5f304cd541b16f71c
#
_cell.length_a   1.000
_cell.length_b   1.000
_cell.length_c   1.000
_cell.angle_alpha   90.00
_cell.angle_beta   90.00
_cell.angle_gamma   90.00
#
_symmetry.space_group_name_H-M   'P 1'
#
loop_
_entity.id
_entity.type
_entity.pdbx_description
1 polymer ?
#
loop_
_entity_poly.entity_id
_entity_poly.type
_entity_poly.pdbx_seq_one_letter_code
_entity_poly.pdbx_strand_id
1 'polypeptide(L)'
;MRAPGSASLEVLLDFTQVPVWLPWPLPAGWLVTGFADAGDERSGALGAAVALSGPAPLGGVGELALVAEDPGIGVGARLAGLDGPDPGTGFGSGPPDAKVRYDGHDIALWSVDTGSGRAAYAGEAMADWLWVVFSPADAAVLIAELTDLRDLRDRHDGGAALEPPFGAPSPFLASALKPVA
;
A
#
# COMPACT_ATOMS: atom_id res chain seq x y z
N MET A 1 -9.39 9.67 -4.13
CA MET A 1 -8.73 9.72 -2.82
C MET A 1 -9.75 9.99 -1.74
N ARG A 2 -9.69 9.26 -0.63
CA ARG A 2 -10.66 9.32 0.47
C ARG A 2 -9.96 9.64 1.79
N ALA A 3 -10.62 10.40 2.65
CA ALA A 3 -10.11 10.70 4.00
C ALA A 3 -10.06 9.42 4.87
N PRO A 4 -9.19 9.37 5.91
CA PRO A 4 -9.19 8.27 6.85
C PRO A 4 -10.49 8.22 7.65
N GLY A 5 -11.01 7.02 7.87
CA GLY A 5 -12.22 6.80 8.64
C GLY A 5 -13.02 5.59 8.18
N SER A 6 -13.83 5.04 9.08
CA SER A 6 -14.63 3.83 8.82
C SER A 6 -15.57 4.01 7.63
N ALA A 7 -16.23 5.16 7.50
CA ALA A 7 -17.15 5.42 6.37
C ALA A 7 -16.42 5.39 5.01
N SER A 8 -15.21 5.95 4.93
CA SER A 8 -14.40 5.91 3.71
C SER A 8 -13.93 4.49 3.38
N LEU A 9 -13.58 3.73 4.41
CA LEU A 9 -13.19 2.33 4.26
C LEU A 9 -14.37 1.49 3.75
N GLU A 10 -15.58 1.64 4.32
CA GLU A 10 -16.78 0.95 3.88
C GLU A 10 -17.03 1.20 2.38
N VAL A 11 -17.03 2.47 1.96
CA VAL A 11 -17.23 2.81 0.56
C VAL A 11 -16.18 2.18 -0.35
N LEU A 12 -14.89 2.14 0.08
CA LEU A 12 -13.85 1.47 -0.68
C LEU A 12 -14.10 -0.03 -0.78
N LEU A 13 -14.47 -0.68 0.32
CA LEU A 13 -14.70 -2.13 0.38
C LEU A 13 -15.89 -2.57 -0.47
N ASP A 14 -16.95 -1.75 -0.53
CA ASP A 14 -18.11 -2.01 -1.37
C ASP A 14 -17.84 -1.90 -2.88
N PHE A 15 -16.78 -1.21 -3.24
CA PHE A 15 -16.47 -0.85 -4.61
C PHE A 15 -15.25 -1.59 -5.20
N THR A 16 -14.30 -2.03 -4.35
CA THR A 16 -13.04 -2.60 -4.81
C THR A 16 -13.16 -4.01 -5.36
N GLN A 17 -12.43 -4.29 -6.44
CA GLN A 17 -12.25 -5.64 -6.99
C GLN A 17 -10.93 -6.25 -6.51
N VAL A 18 -9.97 -5.42 -6.10
CA VAL A 18 -8.64 -5.82 -5.64
C VAL A 18 -8.56 -5.84 -4.12
N PRO A 19 -7.57 -6.53 -3.51
CA PRO A 19 -7.36 -6.51 -2.07
C PRO A 19 -7.17 -5.10 -1.50
N VAL A 20 -7.56 -4.90 -0.25
CA VAL A 20 -7.27 -3.70 0.52
C VAL A 20 -6.29 -4.07 1.63
N TRP A 21 -5.00 -3.95 1.33
CA TRP A 21 -3.94 -4.45 2.18
C TRP A 21 -3.70 -3.57 3.40
N LEU A 22 -3.59 -4.21 4.56
CA LEU A 22 -3.18 -3.59 5.82
C LEU A 22 -2.14 -4.47 6.51
N PRO A 23 -0.99 -3.95 6.96
CA PRO A 23 -0.11 -4.70 7.86
C PRO A 23 -0.82 -4.92 9.20
N TRP A 24 -0.74 -6.13 9.71
CA TRP A 24 -1.39 -6.43 10.98
C TRP A 24 -0.59 -7.44 11.81
N PRO A 25 -0.23 -7.12 13.08
CA PRO A 25 -0.51 -5.82 13.73
C PRO A 25 0.19 -4.64 13.06
N LEU A 26 -0.34 -3.44 13.22
CA LEU A 26 0.35 -2.22 12.78
C LEU A 26 1.64 -2.03 13.57
N PRO A 27 2.70 -1.47 12.97
CA PRO A 27 3.85 -1.00 13.72
C PRO A 27 3.42 -0.01 14.81
N ALA A 28 4.15 0.01 15.93
CA ALA A 28 3.79 0.83 17.07
C ALA A 28 3.70 2.33 16.70
N GLY A 29 2.58 2.96 17.03
CA GLY A 29 2.33 4.37 16.75
C GLY A 29 1.91 4.71 15.32
N TRP A 30 1.73 3.71 14.46
CA TRP A 30 1.26 3.89 13.09
C TRP A 30 -0.26 3.92 13.02
N LEU A 31 -0.79 4.83 12.18
CA LEU A 31 -2.22 5.06 11.98
C LEU A 31 -2.54 5.08 10.49
N VAL A 32 -3.75 4.66 10.12
CA VAL A 32 -4.25 4.81 8.76
C VAL A 32 -4.62 6.28 8.51
N THR A 33 -4.05 6.85 7.46
CA THR A 33 -4.13 8.29 7.16
C THR A 33 -4.83 8.60 5.84
N GLY A 34 -5.32 7.59 5.14
CA GLY A 34 -6.13 7.77 3.95
C GLY A 34 -6.23 6.55 3.07
N PHE A 35 -7.10 6.67 2.08
CA PHE A 35 -7.32 5.66 1.05
C PHE A 35 -7.31 6.29 -0.33
N ALA A 36 -6.93 5.52 -1.33
CA ALA A 36 -7.09 5.87 -2.73
C ALA A 36 -7.63 4.67 -3.51
N ASP A 37 -8.33 4.96 -4.57
CA ASP A 37 -8.88 3.98 -5.50
C ASP A 37 -8.68 4.45 -6.94
N ALA A 38 -8.56 3.51 -7.85
CA ALA A 38 -8.53 3.74 -9.30
C ALA A 38 -9.43 2.72 -9.98
N GLY A 39 -10.31 3.21 -10.83
CA GLY A 39 -11.30 2.42 -11.56
C GLY A 39 -12.48 3.28 -11.97
N ASP A 40 -13.53 2.67 -12.45
CA ASP A 40 -14.75 3.34 -12.87
C ASP A 40 -16.00 2.68 -12.24
N GLU A 41 -17.17 3.33 -12.42
CA GLU A 41 -18.43 2.84 -11.85
C GLU A 41 -18.88 1.48 -12.39
N ARG A 42 -18.37 1.05 -13.55
CA ARG A 42 -18.74 -0.22 -14.17
C ARG A 42 -17.87 -1.37 -13.73
N SER A 43 -16.55 -1.13 -13.69
CA SER A 43 -15.55 -2.15 -13.33
C SER A 43 -15.28 -2.22 -11.83
N GLY A 44 -15.71 -1.20 -11.07
CA GLY A 44 -15.28 -1.02 -9.70
C GLY A 44 -13.84 -0.49 -9.62
N ALA A 45 -13.25 -0.52 -8.45
CA ALA A 45 -11.85 -0.13 -8.29
C ALA A 45 -10.94 -1.31 -8.63
N LEU A 46 -10.12 -1.14 -9.65
CA LEU A 46 -9.05 -2.06 -10.10
C LEU A 46 -7.70 -1.72 -9.49
N GLY A 47 -7.66 -0.71 -8.63
CA GLY A 47 -6.54 -0.34 -7.79
C GLY A 47 -7.04 0.24 -6.48
N ALA A 48 -6.44 -0.17 -5.37
CA ALA A 48 -6.75 0.31 -4.03
C ALA A 48 -5.47 0.55 -3.25
N ALA A 49 -5.38 1.68 -2.56
CA ALA A 49 -4.25 2.04 -1.73
C ALA A 49 -4.69 2.41 -0.31
N VAL A 50 -3.93 1.95 0.66
CA VAL A 50 -4.03 2.35 2.07
C VAL A 50 -2.77 3.09 2.46
N ALA A 51 -2.91 4.32 2.93
CA ALA A 51 -1.80 5.10 3.47
C ALA A 51 -1.78 5.06 4.99
N LEU A 52 -0.58 4.99 5.51
CA LEU A 52 -0.29 4.99 6.94
C LEU A 52 0.82 6.00 7.23
N SER A 53 0.77 6.60 8.41
CA SER A 53 1.84 7.44 8.93
C SER A 53 2.16 7.07 10.37
N GLY A 54 3.41 7.22 10.74
CA GLY A 54 3.87 6.96 12.10
C GLY A 54 5.33 7.32 12.31
N PRO A 55 5.89 7.00 13.48
CA PRO A 55 7.28 7.25 13.76
C PRO A 55 8.19 6.39 12.88
N ALA A 56 9.12 7.04 12.16
CA ALA A 56 10.12 6.32 11.39
C ALA A 56 11.22 5.77 12.31
N PRO A 57 11.77 4.56 12.06
CA PRO A 57 12.77 3.95 12.93
C PRO A 57 14.05 4.77 13.10
N LEU A 58 14.41 5.56 12.10
CA LEU A 58 15.58 6.44 12.12
C LEU A 58 15.26 7.88 12.55
N GLY A 59 14.03 8.11 13.02
CA GLY A 59 13.54 9.39 13.52
C GLY A 59 12.65 10.13 12.52
N GLY A 60 11.84 11.05 13.04
CA GLY A 60 10.87 11.80 12.24
C GLY A 60 9.60 11.02 11.96
N VAL A 61 8.84 11.50 10.99
CA VAL A 61 7.59 10.90 10.51
C VAL A 61 7.85 10.10 9.24
N GLY A 62 7.43 8.85 9.24
CA GLY A 62 7.40 8.00 8.06
C GLY A 62 5.99 7.90 7.47
N GLU A 63 5.94 7.74 6.17
CA GLU A 63 4.75 7.46 5.39
C GLU A 63 4.91 6.11 4.71
N LEU A 64 3.85 5.35 4.67
CA LEU A 64 3.78 4.04 4.02
C LEU A 64 2.50 3.96 3.21
N ALA A 65 2.57 3.49 1.98
CA ALA A 65 1.41 3.10 1.21
C ALA A 65 1.50 1.63 0.81
N LEU A 66 0.42 0.89 1.03
CA LEU A 66 0.22 -0.44 0.47
C LEU A 66 -0.80 -0.34 -0.64
N VAL A 67 -0.48 -0.92 -1.79
CA VAL A 67 -1.34 -0.86 -2.98
C VAL A 67 -1.56 -2.27 -3.50
N ALA A 68 -2.81 -2.58 -3.82
CA ALA A 68 -3.16 -3.67 -4.72
C ALA A 68 -3.69 -3.08 -6.01
N GLU A 69 -3.26 -3.59 -7.15
CA GLU A 69 -3.77 -3.11 -8.44
C GLU A 69 -3.61 -4.15 -9.55
N ASP A 70 -4.55 -4.16 -10.48
CA ASP A 70 -4.41 -4.86 -11.75
C ASP A 70 -3.20 -4.30 -12.53
N PRO A 71 -2.45 -5.15 -13.23
CA PRO A 71 -1.36 -4.70 -14.09
C PRO A 71 -1.81 -3.58 -15.06
N GLY A 72 -1.01 -2.51 -15.13
CA GLY A 72 -1.27 -1.37 -16.01
C GLY A 72 -2.09 -0.23 -15.39
N ILE A 73 -2.62 -0.36 -14.17
CA ILE A 73 -3.37 0.69 -13.48
C ILE A 73 -2.47 1.85 -13.04
N GLY A 74 -1.33 1.54 -12.41
CA GLY A 74 -0.27 2.49 -12.16
C GLY A 74 -0.42 3.38 -10.92
N VAL A 75 -1.25 3.00 -9.95
CA VAL A 75 -1.33 3.71 -8.66
C VAL A 75 -0.04 3.53 -7.87
N GLY A 76 0.45 2.30 -7.76
CA GLY A 76 1.69 1.98 -7.05
C GLY A 76 2.90 2.63 -7.70
N ALA A 77 3.02 2.55 -9.01
CA ALA A 77 4.09 3.18 -9.78
C ALA A 77 4.11 4.71 -9.57
N ARG A 78 2.95 5.37 -9.60
CA ARG A 78 2.84 6.81 -9.35
C ARG A 78 3.21 7.17 -7.91
N LEU A 79 2.80 6.38 -6.92
CA LEU A 79 3.21 6.55 -5.53
C LEU A 79 4.72 6.36 -5.36
N ALA A 80 5.30 5.42 -6.09
CA ALA A 80 6.75 5.20 -6.13
C ALA A 80 7.51 6.31 -6.88
N GLY A 81 6.82 7.14 -7.65
CA GLY A 81 7.42 8.20 -8.45
C GLY A 81 7.99 7.73 -9.79
N LEU A 82 7.42 6.66 -10.36
CA LEU A 82 7.79 6.13 -11.66
C LEU A 82 6.95 6.76 -12.78
N ASP A 83 7.51 6.81 -13.99
CA ASP A 83 6.83 7.34 -15.17
C ASP A 83 5.87 6.33 -15.82
N GLY A 84 6.13 5.03 -15.66
CA GLY A 84 5.30 3.94 -16.20
C GLY A 84 4.26 3.43 -15.20
N PRO A 85 3.35 2.54 -15.62
CA PRO A 85 2.33 1.97 -14.73
C PRO A 85 2.82 0.76 -13.91
N ASP A 86 3.91 0.13 -14.30
CA ASP A 86 4.42 -1.12 -13.73
C ASP A 86 5.84 -0.96 -13.18
N PRO A 87 6.38 -1.94 -12.42
CA PRO A 87 7.70 -1.86 -11.79
C PRO A 87 8.88 -1.64 -12.72
N GLY A 88 8.70 -1.84 -14.03
CA GLY A 88 9.73 -1.60 -15.04
C GLY A 88 10.50 -2.86 -15.46
N THR A 89 11.45 -2.66 -16.38
CA THR A 89 12.31 -3.73 -16.91
C THR A 89 13.35 -4.16 -15.88
N GLY A 90 13.60 -5.47 -15.79
CA GLY A 90 14.54 -6.03 -14.82
C GLY A 90 13.96 -6.30 -13.43
N PHE A 91 12.71 -5.93 -13.20
CA PHE A 91 11.98 -6.27 -12.00
C PHE A 91 11.88 -7.81 -11.82
N GLY A 92 12.04 -8.27 -10.58
CA GLY A 92 11.89 -9.69 -10.24
C GLY A 92 13.06 -10.58 -10.66
N SER A 93 14.17 -10.01 -11.15
CA SER A 93 15.37 -10.77 -11.43
C SER A 93 16.19 -10.99 -10.15
N GLY A 94 16.58 -12.24 -9.90
CA GLY A 94 17.35 -12.61 -8.71
C GLY A 94 16.46 -12.91 -7.48
N PRO A 95 17.07 -13.09 -6.31
CA PRO A 95 16.34 -13.36 -5.07
C PRO A 95 15.54 -12.13 -4.64
N PRO A 96 14.41 -12.32 -3.94
CA PRO A 96 13.64 -11.19 -3.41
C PRO A 96 14.41 -10.45 -2.32
N ASP A 97 14.17 -9.14 -2.23
CA ASP A 97 14.77 -8.27 -1.22
C ASP A 97 14.03 -8.32 0.11
N ALA A 98 12.75 -8.63 0.07
CA ALA A 98 11.91 -8.76 1.25
C ALA A 98 10.78 -9.77 1.02
N LYS A 99 10.10 -10.11 2.10
CA LYS A 99 8.91 -10.97 2.09
C LYS A 99 7.88 -10.43 3.06
N VAL A 100 6.63 -10.53 2.68
CA VAL A 100 5.48 -10.36 3.56
C VAL A 100 4.62 -11.62 3.49
N ARG A 101 3.73 -11.80 4.45
CA ARG A 101 2.88 -12.99 4.49
C ARG A 101 1.42 -12.62 4.45
N TYR A 102 0.65 -13.39 3.72
CA TYR A 102 -0.80 -13.33 3.72
C TYR A 102 -1.36 -14.74 3.75
N ASP A 103 -2.28 -14.99 4.66
CA ASP A 103 -2.94 -16.30 4.85
C ASP A 103 -1.96 -17.49 4.89
N GLY A 104 -0.84 -17.31 5.61
CA GLY A 104 0.21 -18.31 5.77
C GLY A 104 1.14 -18.48 4.56
N HIS A 105 0.96 -17.72 3.48
CA HIS A 105 1.78 -17.79 2.27
C HIS A 105 2.73 -16.59 2.19
N ASP A 106 4.00 -16.87 1.90
CA ASP A 106 5.00 -15.82 1.65
C ASP A 106 4.77 -15.17 0.29
N ILE A 107 4.76 -13.85 0.27
CA ILE A 107 4.76 -13.02 -0.92
C ILE A 107 6.15 -12.42 -1.05
N ALA A 108 6.83 -12.74 -2.14
CA ALA A 108 8.15 -12.19 -2.45
C ALA A 108 8.03 -10.75 -2.94
N LEU A 109 8.91 -9.88 -2.47
CA LEU A 109 8.98 -8.48 -2.84
C LEU A 109 10.40 -8.15 -3.34
N TRP A 110 10.47 -7.44 -4.45
CA TRP A 110 11.71 -6.91 -5.01
C TRP A 110 11.70 -5.39 -4.92
N SER A 111 12.85 -4.82 -4.61
CA SER A 111 13.03 -3.38 -4.63
C SER A 111 12.87 -2.83 -6.05
N VAL A 112 12.28 -1.66 -6.14
CA VAL A 112 12.08 -0.94 -7.39
C VAL A 112 12.91 0.33 -7.34
N ASP A 113 13.65 0.63 -8.40
CA ASP A 113 14.43 1.86 -8.50
C ASP A 113 13.49 3.07 -8.71
N THR A 114 13.31 3.84 -7.66
CA THR A 114 12.40 5.00 -7.65
C THR A 114 13.06 6.30 -8.04
N GLY A 115 14.35 6.44 -7.80
CA GLY A 115 15.11 7.69 -8.05
C GLY A 115 14.61 8.95 -7.32
N SER A 116 13.62 8.84 -6.41
CA SER A 116 12.81 9.98 -5.96
C SER A 116 12.82 10.26 -4.44
N GLY A 117 13.82 9.77 -3.71
CA GLY A 117 13.84 9.90 -2.24
C GLY A 117 12.77 9.07 -1.53
N ARG A 118 12.15 8.16 -2.26
CA ARG A 118 11.23 7.12 -1.77
C ARG A 118 11.90 5.77 -1.89
N ALA A 119 11.40 4.77 -1.17
CA ALA A 119 11.74 3.38 -1.41
C ALA A 119 10.45 2.63 -1.75
N ALA A 120 10.52 1.77 -2.74
CA ALA A 120 9.39 0.97 -3.15
C ALA A 120 9.80 -0.49 -3.35
N TYR A 121 8.89 -1.36 -3.00
CA TYR A 121 8.96 -2.79 -3.25
C TYR A 121 7.70 -3.20 -3.99
N ALA A 122 7.83 -4.15 -4.90
CA ALA A 122 6.70 -4.72 -5.60
C ALA A 122 6.80 -6.24 -5.67
N GLY A 123 5.66 -6.89 -5.73
CA GLY A 123 5.51 -8.32 -5.89
C GLY A 123 4.12 -8.66 -6.42
N GLU A 124 3.83 -9.92 -6.56
CA GLU A 124 2.53 -10.41 -6.99
C GLU A 124 1.79 -11.06 -5.82
N ALA A 125 0.57 -10.65 -5.60
CA ALA A 125 -0.33 -11.22 -4.62
C ALA A 125 -1.74 -11.33 -5.19
N MET A 126 -2.33 -12.55 -5.21
CA MET A 126 -3.68 -12.81 -5.72
C MET A 126 -3.88 -12.38 -7.19
N ALA A 127 -2.84 -12.53 -8.03
CA ALA A 127 -2.78 -12.13 -9.44
C ALA A 127 -2.74 -10.60 -9.69
N ASP A 128 -2.66 -9.80 -8.64
CA ASP A 128 -2.51 -8.35 -8.68
C ASP A 128 -1.08 -7.94 -8.31
N TRP A 129 -0.67 -6.73 -8.70
CA TRP A 129 0.50 -6.11 -8.12
C TRP A 129 0.25 -5.76 -6.66
N LEU A 130 1.19 -6.14 -5.79
CA LEU A 130 1.33 -5.62 -4.44
C LEU A 130 2.50 -4.66 -4.41
N TRP A 131 2.24 -3.39 -4.08
CA TRP A 131 3.27 -2.40 -3.84
C TRP A 131 3.35 -2.02 -2.37
N VAL A 132 4.58 -1.80 -1.91
CA VAL A 132 4.88 -1.26 -0.58
C VAL A 132 5.79 -0.06 -0.79
N VAL A 133 5.29 1.14 -0.55
CA VAL A 133 5.98 2.40 -0.86
C VAL A 133 6.21 3.19 0.41
N PHE A 134 7.46 3.57 0.68
CA PHE A 134 7.88 4.36 1.83
C PHE A 134 8.32 5.76 1.42
N SER A 135 8.03 6.74 2.26
CA SER A 135 8.53 8.10 2.16
C SER A 135 8.79 8.65 3.58
N PRO A 136 9.96 9.21 3.86
CA PRO A 136 11.18 9.18 3.04
C PRO A 136 11.74 7.76 2.85
N ALA A 137 12.73 7.60 1.98
CA ALA A 137 13.29 6.29 1.63
C ALA A 137 13.87 5.51 2.82
N ASP A 138 14.41 6.20 3.82
CA ASP A 138 14.98 5.59 5.02
C ASP A 138 13.91 4.96 5.95
N ALA A 139 12.64 5.33 5.80
CA ALA A 139 11.53 4.64 6.47
C ALA A 139 11.38 3.17 6.01
N ALA A 140 11.99 2.79 4.89
CA ALA A 140 11.95 1.43 4.36
C ALA A 140 12.60 0.37 5.27
N VAL A 141 13.34 0.76 6.29
CA VAL A 141 13.81 -0.15 7.36
C VAL A 141 12.62 -0.89 7.99
N LEU A 142 11.42 -0.28 8.01
CA LEU A 142 10.19 -0.90 8.48
C LEU A 142 9.76 -2.13 7.69
N ILE A 143 10.27 -2.36 6.48
CA ILE A 143 9.88 -3.55 5.70
C ILE A 143 10.11 -4.85 6.48
N ALA A 144 11.11 -4.88 7.35
CA ALA A 144 11.41 -6.02 8.20
C ALA A 144 10.37 -6.27 9.31
N GLU A 145 9.57 -5.24 9.65
CA GLU A 145 8.51 -5.32 10.66
C GLU A 145 7.14 -5.63 10.03
N LEU A 146 6.98 -5.45 8.72
CA LEU A 146 5.75 -5.73 7.99
C LEU A 146 5.66 -7.23 7.67
N THR A 147 5.47 -8.06 8.68
CA THR A 147 5.52 -9.52 8.51
C THR A 147 4.24 -10.10 7.92
N ASP A 148 3.10 -9.64 8.38
CA ASP A 148 1.80 -10.18 7.99
C ASP A 148 0.90 -9.08 7.43
N LEU A 149 0.20 -9.42 6.35
CA LEU A 149 -0.83 -8.57 5.75
C LEU A 149 -2.21 -9.16 6.01
N ARG A 150 -3.19 -8.26 6.10
CA ARG A 150 -4.61 -8.58 6.09
C ARG A 150 -5.25 -7.92 4.88
N ASP A 151 -6.20 -8.63 4.27
CA ASP A 151 -7.12 -8.03 3.31
C ASP A 151 -8.34 -7.51 4.07
N LEU A 152 -8.57 -6.22 4.05
CA LEU A 152 -9.70 -5.62 4.78
C LEU A 152 -11.07 -6.00 4.20
N ARG A 153 -11.13 -6.64 3.03
CA ARG A 153 -12.35 -7.26 2.53
C ARG A 153 -12.77 -8.43 3.42
N ASP A 154 -11.80 -9.16 3.98
CA ASP A 154 -12.00 -10.26 4.95
C ASP A 154 -12.02 -9.71 6.39
N ARG A 155 -12.91 -8.80 6.67
CA ARG A 155 -12.92 -7.94 7.88
C ARG A 155 -12.98 -8.66 9.24
N HIS A 156 -12.92 -9.98 9.26
CA HIS A 156 -13.10 -10.77 10.47
C HIS A 156 -11.78 -11.39 10.92
N ASP A 157 -11.27 -10.93 12.06
CA ASP A 157 -10.22 -11.60 12.80
C ASP A 157 -10.83 -12.18 14.09
N GLY A 158 -10.94 -13.52 14.15
CA GLY A 158 -11.55 -14.20 15.31
C GLY A 158 -13.02 -13.86 15.57
N GLY A 159 -13.77 -13.43 14.54
CA GLY A 159 -15.19 -13.12 14.63
C GLY A 159 -15.54 -11.65 14.86
N ALA A 160 -14.53 -10.77 15.03
CA ALA A 160 -14.72 -9.32 15.11
C ALA A 160 -14.27 -8.63 13.81
N ALA A 161 -14.95 -7.58 13.40
CA ALA A 161 -14.53 -6.76 12.28
C ALA A 161 -13.21 -6.06 12.62
N LEU A 162 -12.22 -6.14 11.73
CA LEU A 162 -10.95 -5.45 11.89
C LEU A 162 -11.15 -3.97 11.58
N GLU A 163 -11.08 -3.13 12.61
CA GLU A 163 -11.08 -1.67 12.48
C GLU A 163 -9.71 -1.12 12.81
N PRO A 164 -8.99 -0.59 11.80
CA PRO A 164 -7.69 0.01 12.06
C PRO A 164 -7.83 1.36 12.80
N PRO A 165 -6.83 1.77 13.58
CA PRO A 165 -6.81 3.11 14.13
C PRO A 165 -6.59 4.15 13.03
N PHE A 166 -7.38 5.22 13.02
CA PHE A 166 -7.30 6.30 12.04
C PHE A 166 -6.57 7.51 12.61
N GLY A 167 -5.70 8.11 11.81
CA GLY A 167 -5.03 9.37 12.08
C GLY A 167 -5.56 10.53 11.23
N ALA A 168 -4.90 11.69 11.34
CA ALA A 168 -5.19 12.81 10.46
C ALA A 168 -4.77 12.50 9.01
N PRO A 169 -5.45 13.07 7.99
CA PRO A 169 -5.06 12.89 6.61
C PRO A 169 -3.61 13.29 6.36
N SER A 170 -2.86 12.40 5.72
CA SER A 170 -1.49 12.68 5.31
C SER A 170 -1.46 13.34 3.92
N PRO A 171 -0.56 14.30 3.68
CA PRO A 171 -0.35 14.88 2.36
C PRO A 171 0.29 13.90 1.36
N PHE A 172 0.82 12.76 1.81
CA PHE A 172 1.55 11.81 0.95
C PHE A 172 0.70 11.33 -0.23
N LEU A 173 -0.47 10.75 0.02
CA LEU A 173 -1.38 10.34 -1.05
C LEU A 173 -1.78 11.50 -1.96
N ALA A 174 -2.11 12.64 -1.34
CA ALA A 174 -2.55 13.81 -2.08
C ALA A 174 -1.47 14.36 -3.01
N SER A 175 -0.22 14.38 -2.56
CA SER A 175 0.91 14.88 -3.36
C SER A 175 1.29 13.93 -4.49
N ALA A 176 1.25 12.63 -4.22
CA ALA A 176 1.69 11.60 -5.17
C ALA A 176 0.64 11.30 -6.26
N LEU A 177 -0.65 11.44 -5.96
CA LEU A 177 -1.74 11.11 -6.87
C LEU A 177 -2.37 12.33 -7.56
N LYS A 178 -1.83 13.55 -7.37
CA LYS A 178 -2.29 14.71 -8.13
C LYS A 178 -2.09 14.47 -9.62
N PRO A 179 -3.07 14.83 -10.48
CA PRO A 179 -2.83 14.86 -11.91
C PRO A 179 -1.62 15.76 -12.21
N VAL A 180 -0.71 15.27 -13.04
CA VAL A 180 0.34 16.13 -13.61
C VAL A 180 -0.39 17.13 -14.50
N ALA A 181 -0.28 18.40 -14.17
CA ALA A 181 -0.88 19.49 -14.96
C ALA A 181 -0.20 19.63 -16.32
#